data_3df94b69fe30fc4b67d33527f1c2601c
#
_entry.id   3df94b69fe30fc4b67d33527f1c2601c
#
_cell.length_a   1.000
_cell.length_b   1.000
_cell.length_c   1.000
_cell.angle_alpha   90.00
_cell.angle_beta   90.00
_cell.angle_gamma   90.00
#
_symmetry.space_group_name_H-M   'P 1'
#
loop_
_entity.id
_entity.type
_entity.pdbx_description
1 polymer ?
#
loop_
_entity_poly.entity_id
_entity_poly.type
_entity_poly.pdbx_seq_one_letter_code
_entity_poly.pdbx_strand_id
1 'polypeptide(L)'
;NKEQNKIAAAVISPEFTELERIKEHYEMSVNVIRLLYKLHISGVRKAEEWLPFSLLMHCRNTSEYNFIKTTVLDKLQEYDRRYQSSLLDTLSAALRENSLEDAAERQHIHINTLRYRLGKIKEITQKNYFKMTDRYFLLLCIMIQRMEHEQL
;
A
#
# COMPACT_ATOMS: atom_id res chain seq x y z
N ASN A 1 -3.66 -34.63 -2.66
CA ASN A 1 -4.83 -33.76 -2.37
C ASN A 1 -4.33 -32.32 -2.27
N LYS A 2 -4.37 -31.59 -3.39
CA LYS A 2 -4.28 -30.12 -3.36
C LYS A 2 -5.66 -29.61 -2.93
N GLU A 3 -5.84 -29.31 -1.65
CA GLU A 3 -6.91 -28.41 -1.25
C GLU A 3 -6.65 -27.08 -1.96
N GLN A 4 -7.43 -26.82 -2.99
CA GLN A 4 -7.51 -25.49 -3.59
C GLN A 4 -8.02 -24.55 -2.50
N ASN A 5 -7.15 -23.70 -1.99
CA ASN A 5 -7.50 -22.63 -1.07
C ASN A 5 -8.56 -21.76 -1.78
N LYS A 6 -9.84 -22.07 -1.55
CA LYS A 6 -10.95 -21.31 -2.13
C LYS A 6 -10.96 -19.95 -1.46
N ILE A 7 -10.59 -18.91 -2.22
CA ILE A 7 -10.72 -17.53 -1.76
C ILE A 7 -12.20 -17.21 -1.69
N ALA A 8 -12.70 -16.95 -0.48
CA ALA A 8 -14.04 -16.45 -0.25
C ALA A 8 -13.94 -15.02 0.29
N ALA A 9 -14.33 -14.05 -0.50
CA ALA A 9 -14.35 -12.65 -0.12
C ALA A 9 -15.77 -12.07 -0.26
N ALA A 10 -16.14 -11.23 0.69
CA ALA A 10 -17.36 -10.42 0.64
C ALA A 10 -16.98 -8.95 0.87
N VAL A 11 -17.71 -8.06 0.20
CA VAL A 11 -17.48 -6.61 0.31
C VAL A 11 -18.77 -5.94 0.80
N ILE A 12 -18.62 -5.11 1.84
CA ILE A 12 -19.69 -4.25 2.34
C ILE A 12 -19.53 -2.91 1.63
N SER A 13 -20.57 -2.51 0.89
CA SER A 13 -20.65 -1.18 0.26
C SER A 13 -20.75 -0.08 1.33
N PRO A 14 -20.28 1.15 1.04
CA PRO A 14 -20.64 2.31 1.84
C PRO A 14 -22.17 2.48 1.91
N GLU A 15 -22.64 3.08 2.99
CA GLU A 15 -24.06 3.40 3.14
C GLU A 15 -24.48 4.45 2.09
N PHE A 16 -25.68 4.30 1.55
CA PHE A 16 -26.29 5.26 0.63
C PHE A 16 -27.82 5.23 0.79
N THR A 17 -28.45 6.35 0.52
CA THR A 17 -29.91 6.55 0.66
C THR A 17 -30.62 6.73 -0.68
N GLU A 18 -29.88 7.21 -1.69
CA GLU A 18 -30.43 7.47 -3.02
C GLU A 18 -30.42 6.20 -3.87
N LEU A 19 -31.60 5.74 -4.30
CA LEU A 19 -31.75 4.54 -5.13
C LEU A 19 -31.01 4.64 -6.48
N GLU A 20 -30.88 5.84 -7.02
CA GLU A 20 -30.15 6.12 -8.25
C GLU A 20 -28.68 5.75 -8.18
N ARG A 21 -28.11 5.71 -6.96
CA ARG A 21 -26.71 5.37 -6.73
C ARG A 21 -26.43 3.87 -6.60
N ILE A 22 -27.46 3.02 -6.62
CA ILE A 22 -27.28 1.55 -6.52
C ILE A 22 -26.25 1.03 -7.52
N LYS A 23 -26.34 1.49 -8.78
CA LYS A 23 -25.43 1.05 -9.84
C LYS A 23 -23.98 1.42 -9.53
N GLU A 24 -23.74 2.65 -9.09
CA GLU A 24 -22.42 3.13 -8.71
C GLU A 24 -21.82 2.29 -7.58
N HIS A 25 -22.59 2.07 -6.51
CA HIS A 25 -22.15 1.30 -5.35
C HIS A 25 -21.93 -0.18 -5.68
N TYR A 26 -22.72 -0.74 -6.57
CA TYR A 26 -22.54 -2.10 -7.06
C TYR A 26 -21.24 -2.23 -7.86
N GLU A 27 -21.01 -1.36 -8.85
CA GLU A 27 -19.81 -1.39 -9.69
C GLU A 27 -18.53 -1.20 -8.85
N MET A 28 -18.55 -0.27 -7.91
CA MET A 28 -17.47 -0.04 -6.95
C MET A 28 -17.17 -1.29 -6.11
N SER A 29 -18.19 -1.93 -5.54
CA SER A 29 -18.04 -3.13 -4.74
C SER A 29 -17.51 -4.31 -5.57
N VAL A 30 -17.97 -4.46 -6.82
CA VAL A 30 -17.47 -5.48 -7.75
C VAL A 30 -15.99 -5.27 -8.07
N ASN A 31 -15.56 -4.02 -8.27
CA ASN A 31 -14.15 -3.71 -8.52
C ASN A 31 -13.27 -4.06 -7.32
N VAL A 32 -13.75 -3.78 -6.10
CA VAL A 32 -13.04 -4.18 -4.86
C VAL A 32 -13.01 -5.70 -4.72
N ILE A 33 -14.11 -6.42 -4.97
CA ILE A 33 -14.12 -7.89 -4.93
C ILE A 33 -13.10 -8.47 -5.92
N ARG A 34 -13.04 -7.96 -7.14
CA ARG A 34 -12.06 -8.39 -8.15
C ARG A 34 -10.62 -8.16 -7.68
N LEU A 35 -10.38 -7.02 -7.02
CA LEU A 35 -9.08 -6.70 -6.43
C LEU A 35 -8.73 -7.70 -5.33
N LEU A 36 -9.63 -7.94 -4.35
CA LEU A 36 -9.41 -8.89 -3.25
C LEU A 36 -9.12 -10.30 -3.78
N TYR A 37 -9.89 -10.74 -4.78
CA TYR A 37 -9.67 -12.03 -5.43
C TYR A 37 -8.28 -12.12 -6.07
N LYS A 38 -7.86 -11.07 -6.78
CA LYS A 38 -6.56 -11.01 -7.44
C LYS A 38 -5.39 -10.96 -6.45
N LEU A 39 -5.60 -10.38 -5.27
CA LEU A 39 -4.63 -10.32 -4.17
C LEU A 39 -4.72 -11.53 -3.22
N HIS A 40 -5.56 -12.52 -3.52
CA HIS A 40 -5.78 -13.71 -2.67
C HIS A 40 -6.24 -13.37 -1.25
N ILE A 41 -6.98 -12.29 -1.05
CA ILE A 41 -7.49 -11.84 0.25
C ILE A 41 -8.88 -12.40 0.47
N SER A 42 -9.06 -13.16 1.56
CA SER A 42 -10.33 -13.73 2.00
C SER A 42 -10.99 -12.91 3.10
N GLY A 43 -12.28 -13.18 3.34
CA GLY A 43 -13.07 -12.63 4.43
C GLY A 43 -13.88 -11.39 4.04
N VAL A 44 -14.55 -10.80 5.02
CA VAL A 44 -15.42 -9.64 4.83
C VAL A 44 -14.59 -8.35 4.90
N ARG A 45 -14.75 -7.47 3.93
CA ARG A 45 -14.04 -6.18 3.86
C ARG A 45 -15.01 -5.05 3.57
N LYS A 46 -14.72 -3.85 4.09
CA LYS A 46 -15.43 -2.62 3.72
C LYS A 46 -14.83 -2.07 2.42
N ALA A 47 -15.69 -1.72 1.45
CA ALA A 47 -15.24 -1.21 0.17
C ALA A 47 -14.36 0.04 0.33
N GLU A 48 -14.72 0.95 1.22
CA GLU A 48 -14.01 2.22 1.47
C GLU A 48 -12.52 2.02 1.76
N GLU A 49 -12.15 0.99 2.51
CA GLU A 49 -10.76 0.68 2.87
C GLU A 49 -9.92 0.27 1.65
N TRP A 50 -10.56 -0.24 0.60
CA TRP A 50 -9.91 -0.81 -0.58
C TRP A 50 -10.05 0.03 -1.83
N LEU A 51 -10.86 1.09 -1.81
CA LEU A 51 -11.04 1.98 -2.97
C LEU A 51 -9.73 2.60 -3.49
N PRO A 52 -8.81 3.10 -2.62
CA PRO A 52 -7.55 3.65 -3.11
C PRO A 52 -6.71 2.61 -3.87
N PHE A 53 -6.69 1.36 -3.40
CA PHE A 53 -6.00 0.26 -4.08
C PHE A 53 -6.70 -0.13 -5.38
N SER A 54 -8.04 -0.11 -5.41
CA SER A 54 -8.81 -0.34 -6.63
C SER A 54 -8.50 0.69 -7.71
N LEU A 55 -8.38 1.98 -7.35
CA LEU A 55 -7.96 3.04 -8.27
C LEU A 55 -6.55 2.79 -8.81
N LEU A 56 -5.59 2.47 -7.94
CA LEU A 56 -4.23 2.16 -8.37
C LEU A 56 -4.17 0.96 -9.30
N MET A 57 -5.03 -0.03 -9.10
CA MET A 57 -5.11 -1.19 -9.99
C MET A 57 -5.54 -0.81 -11.41
N HIS A 58 -6.45 0.15 -11.57
CA HIS A 58 -6.84 0.67 -12.88
C HIS A 58 -5.72 1.47 -13.56
N CYS A 59 -4.84 2.10 -12.77
CA CYS A 59 -3.68 2.83 -13.28
C CYS A 59 -2.47 1.93 -13.56
N ARG A 60 -2.54 0.63 -13.27
CA ARG A 60 -1.43 -0.30 -13.51
C ARG A 60 -1.01 -0.27 -14.98
N ASN A 61 0.30 -0.20 -15.22
CA ASN A 61 0.92 -0.08 -16.53
C ASN A 61 0.85 1.31 -17.19
N THR A 62 0.32 2.34 -16.52
CA THR A 62 0.49 3.72 -16.99
C THR A 62 1.92 4.21 -16.72
N SER A 63 2.33 5.24 -17.45
CA SER A 63 3.64 5.90 -17.25
C SER A 63 3.79 6.46 -15.84
N GLU A 64 2.71 7.03 -15.30
CA GLU A 64 2.67 7.59 -13.95
C GLU A 64 2.88 6.51 -12.88
N TYR A 65 2.19 5.38 -12.99
CA TYR A 65 2.36 4.25 -12.10
C TYR A 65 3.81 3.73 -12.12
N ASN A 66 4.35 3.51 -13.31
CA ASN A 66 5.71 3.04 -13.49
C ASN A 66 6.75 4.05 -12.96
N PHE A 67 6.51 5.35 -13.18
CA PHE A 67 7.39 6.40 -12.66
C PHE A 67 7.43 6.42 -11.13
N ILE A 68 6.27 6.30 -10.45
CA ILE A 68 6.20 6.23 -8.98
C ILE A 68 6.97 5.00 -8.50
N LYS A 69 6.73 3.85 -9.10
CA LYS A 69 7.39 2.59 -8.76
C LYS A 69 8.92 2.70 -8.89
N THR A 70 9.41 3.08 -10.04
CA THR A 70 10.87 3.13 -10.32
C THR A 70 11.60 4.21 -9.53
N THR A 71 10.91 5.32 -9.22
CA THR A 71 11.54 6.44 -8.49
C THR A 71 11.83 6.09 -7.03
N VAL A 72 11.00 5.28 -6.39
CA VAL A 72 11.11 4.96 -4.96
C VAL A 72 11.22 3.46 -4.72
N LEU A 73 10.22 2.68 -5.15
CA LEU A 73 10.12 1.27 -4.76
C LEU A 73 11.32 0.46 -5.23
N ASP A 74 11.63 0.51 -6.51
CA ASP A 74 12.74 -0.27 -7.08
C ASP A 74 14.08 0.10 -6.45
N LYS A 75 14.31 1.40 -6.18
CA LYS A 75 15.54 1.87 -5.54
C LYS A 75 15.68 1.38 -4.10
N LEU A 76 14.59 1.42 -3.33
CA LEU A 76 14.61 0.95 -1.94
C LEU A 76 14.72 -0.58 -1.86
N GLN A 77 14.04 -1.32 -2.75
CA GLN A 77 14.18 -2.78 -2.84
C GLN A 77 15.61 -3.18 -3.19
N GLU A 78 16.23 -2.52 -4.18
CA GLU A 78 17.63 -2.78 -4.54
C GLU A 78 18.58 -2.48 -3.38
N TYR A 79 18.36 -1.36 -2.67
CA TYR A 79 19.16 -1.01 -1.50
C TYR A 79 19.00 -2.04 -0.38
N ASP A 80 17.75 -2.40 -0.03
CA ASP A 80 17.46 -3.37 1.03
C ASP A 80 18.06 -4.74 0.71
N ARG A 81 17.96 -5.19 -0.53
CA ARG A 81 18.57 -6.44 -0.99
C ARG A 81 20.10 -6.40 -0.89
N ARG A 82 20.72 -5.30 -1.32
CA ARG A 82 22.19 -5.16 -1.35
C ARG A 82 22.82 -5.06 0.04
N TYR A 83 22.16 -4.34 0.94
CA TYR A 83 22.71 -4.03 2.27
C TYR A 83 22.01 -4.77 3.42
N GLN A 84 21.13 -5.73 3.09
CA GLN A 84 20.32 -6.46 4.07
C GLN A 84 19.62 -5.52 5.07
N SER A 85 19.13 -4.40 4.56
CA SER A 85 18.40 -3.39 5.34
C SER A 85 16.88 -3.60 5.24
N SER A 86 16.13 -2.79 5.95
CA SER A 86 14.66 -2.85 6.01
C SER A 86 14.06 -1.45 5.89
N LEU A 87 14.53 -0.68 4.88
CA LEU A 87 14.06 0.69 4.68
C LEU A 87 12.60 0.72 4.22
N LEU A 88 12.17 -0.23 3.38
CA LEU A 88 10.77 -0.32 2.96
C LEU A 88 9.83 -0.63 4.11
N ASP A 89 10.20 -1.55 5.00
CA ASP A 89 9.40 -1.85 6.17
C ASP A 89 9.35 -0.65 7.13
N THR A 90 10.48 0.05 7.28
CA THR A 90 10.55 1.29 8.07
C THR A 90 9.64 2.38 7.50
N LEU A 91 9.66 2.57 6.18
CA LEU A 91 8.79 3.53 5.50
C LEU A 91 7.31 3.14 5.65
N SER A 92 7.00 1.87 5.46
CA SER A 92 5.64 1.33 5.63
C SER A 92 5.12 1.57 7.05
N ALA A 93 5.92 1.26 8.08
CA ALA A 93 5.54 1.51 9.47
C ALA A 93 5.33 3.00 9.73
N ALA A 94 6.28 3.86 9.32
CA ALA A 94 6.18 5.30 9.52
C ALA A 94 4.96 5.94 8.84
N LEU A 95 4.47 5.38 7.73
CA LEU A 95 3.30 5.89 7.01
C LEU A 95 1.97 5.34 7.55
N ARG A 96 1.99 4.23 8.29
CA ARG A 96 0.78 3.56 8.80
C ARG A 96 0.45 3.91 10.24
N GLU A 97 1.47 4.16 11.05
CA GLU A 97 1.28 4.47 12.47
C GLU A 97 0.97 5.97 12.67
N ASN A 98 0.34 6.29 13.81
CA ASN A 98 -0.08 7.65 14.14
C ASN A 98 1.11 8.57 14.49
N SER A 99 2.19 7.98 14.98
CA SER A 99 3.42 8.70 15.34
C SER A 99 4.67 7.94 14.90
N LEU A 100 5.81 8.62 14.86
CA LEU A 100 7.10 7.95 14.62
C LEU A 100 7.54 7.11 15.81
N GLU A 101 7.11 7.45 17.00
CA GLU A 101 7.32 6.71 18.23
C GLU A 101 6.63 5.34 18.14
N ASP A 102 5.35 5.31 17.75
CA ASP A 102 4.58 4.06 17.53
C ASP A 102 5.21 3.20 16.43
N ALA A 103 5.66 3.84 15.35
CA ALA A 103 6.34 3.15 14.25
C ALA A 103 7.67 2.53 14.69
N ALA A 104 8.43 3.20 15.55
CA ALA A 104 9.69 2.69 16.10
C ALA A 104 9.44 1.52 17.05
N GLU A 105 8.45 1.63 17.94
CA GLU A 105 8.04 0.57 18.86
C GLU A 105 7.59 -0.68 18.09
N ARG A 106 6.74 -0.52 17.08
CA ARG A 106 6.28 -1.62 16.22
C ARG A 106 7.43 -2.37 15.53
N GLN A 107 8.51 -1.66 15.20
CA GLN A 107 9.69 -2.25 14.56
C GLN A 107 10.76 -2.71 15.56
N HIS A 108 10.50 -2.56 16.89
CA HIS A 108 11.46 -2.88 17.93
C HIS A 108 12.81 -2.17 17.77
N ILE A 109 12.78 -0.90 17.33
CA ILE A 109 13.96 -0.05 17.18
C ILE A 109 13.83 1.26 17.95
N HIS A 110 14.95 1.90 18.25
CA HIS A 110 14.92 3.22 18.85
C HIS A 110 14.47 4.29 17.84
N ILE A 111 13.77 5.31 18.30
CA ILE A 111 13.26 6.42 17.46
C ILE A 111 14.37 7.11 16.63
N ASN A 112 15.58 7.24 17.18
CA ASN A 112 16.70 7.80 16.43
C ASN A 112 17.13 6.91 15.26
N THR A 113 17.04 5.59 15.42
CA THR A 113 17.30 4.64 14.32
C THR A 113 16.25 4.79 13.22
N LEU A 114 14.97 4.95 13.59
CA LEU A 114 13.91 5.19 12.63
C LEU A 114 14.14 6.50 11.87
N ARG A 115 14.45 7.58 12.57
CA ARG A 115 14.75 8.89 11.94
C ARG A 115 15.96 8.81 11.01
N TYR A 116 17.02 8.10 11.41
CA TYR A 116 18.18 7.84 10.55
C TYR A 116 17.79 7.12 9.27
N ARG A 117 16.98 6.05 9.39
CA ARG A 117 16.49 5.29 8.22
C ARG A 117 15.63 6.16 7.29
N LEU A 118 14.74 7.02 7.83
CA LEU A 118 13.97 7.98 7.02
C LEU A 118 14.88 9.00 6.31
N GLY A 119 15.96 9.43 6.95
CA GLY A 119 17.01 10.23 6.32
C GLY A 119 17.68 9.50 5.15
N LYS A 120 17.98 8.20 5.34
CA LYS A 120 18.55 7.35 4.29
C LYS A 120 17.61 7.16 3.11
N ILE A 121 16.31 6.97 3.37
CA ILE A 121 15.27 6.93 2.32
C ILE A 121 15.28 8.21 1.50
N LYS A 122 15.39 9.38 2.16
CA LYS A 122 15.49 10.67 1.46
C LYS A 122 16.73 10.75 0.56
N GLU A 123 17.89 10.28 1.02
CA GLU A 123 19.11 10.27 0.21
C GLU A 123 18.97 9.43 -1.06
N ILE A 124 18.37 8.23 -0.93
CA ILE A 124 18.23 7.27 -2.03
C ILE A 124 17.17 7.73 -3.05
N THR A 125 16.02 8.21 -2.54
CA THR A 125 14.83 8.45 -3.37
C THR A 125 14.65 9.92 -3.75
N GLN A 126 15.35 10.83 -3.11
CA GLN A 126 15.14 12.29 -3.19
C GLN A 126 13.72 12.70 -2.71
N LYS A 127 13.05 11.85 -1.94
CA LYS A 127 11.73 12.11 -1.35
C LYS A 127 11.84 12.23 0.16
N ASN A 128 11.37 13.34 0.72
CA ASN A 128 11.46 13.63 2.14
C ASN A 128 10.15 13.28 2.84
N TYR A 129 10.19 12.31 3.75
CA TYR A 129 9.03 11.89 4.56
C TYR A 129 8.34 13.08 5.28
N PHE A 130 9.10 14.06 5.74
CA PHE A 130 8.58 15.21 6.47
C PHE A 130 7.94 16.29 5.57
N LYS A 131 8.09 16.18 4.26
CA LYS A 131 7.45 17.09 3.30
C LYS A 131 6.15 16.47 2.79
N MET A 132 5.02 17.16 2.98
CA MET A 132 3.68 16.63 2.68
C MET A 132 3.55 16.09 1.25
N THR A 133 4.01 16.86 0.25
CA THR A 133 3.95 16.45 -1.16
C THR A 133 4.73 15.17 -1.45
N ASP A 134 5.92 15.02 -0.84
CA ASP A 134 6.74 13.82 -0.98
C ASP A 134 6.14 12.64 -0.21
N ARG A 135 5.49 12.92 0.92
CA ARG A 135 4.81 11.89 1.73
C ARG A 135 3.65 11.23 0.97
N TYR A 136 2.88 12.00 0.18
CA TYR A 136 1.87 11.41 -0.71
C TYR A 136 2.49 10.47 -1.74
N PHE A 137 3.59 10.87 -2.34
CA PHE A 137 4.32 10.05 -3.29
C PHE A 137 4.84 8.75 -2.65
N LEU A 138 5.42 8.85 -1.46
CA LEU A 138 5.90 7.70 -0.68
C LEU A 138 4.75 6.76 -0.29
N LEU A 139 3.57 7.32 0.07
CA LEU A 139 2.39 6.54 0.40
C LEU A 139 1.90 5.72 -0.80
N LEU A 140 1.77 6.35 -1.98
CA LEU A 140 1.41 5.65 -3.22
C LEU A 140 2.38 4.52 -3.53
N CYS A 141 3.68 4.75 -3.31
CA CYS A 141 4.71 3.73 -3.50
C CYS A 141 4.52 2.51 -2.58
N ILE A 142 4.22 2.73 -1.29
CA ILE A 142 3.93 1.63 -0.34
C ILE A 142 2.63 0.90 -0.71
N MET A 143 1.62 1.61 -1.21
CA MET A 143 0.40 0.97 -1.70
C MET A 143 0.68 0.08 -2.92
N ILE A 144 1.51 0.54 -3.86
CA ILE A 144 1.96 -0.25 -5.03
C ILE A 144 2.73 -1.50 -4.55
N GLN A 145 3.66 -1.34 -3.63
CA GLN A 145 4.42 -2.44 -3.04
C GLN A 145 3.48 -3.52 -2.48
N ARG A 146 2.51 -3.12 -1.67
CA ARG A 146 1.55 -4.03 -1.06
C ARG A 146 0.77 -4.82 -2.11
N MET A 147 0.32 -4.15 -3.18
CA MET A 147 -0.39 -4.80 -4.28
C MET A 147 0.46 -5.80 -5.07
N GLU A 148 1.77 -5.59 -5.14
CA GLU A 148 2.68 -6.48 -5.86
C GLU A 148 3.11 -7.68 -5.00
N HIS A 149 3.30 -7.50 -3.69
CA HIS A 149 3.68 -8.57 -2.78
C HIS A 149 2.56 -9.57 -2.47
N GLU A 150 1.30 -9.12 -2.46
CA GLU A 150 0.15 -10.02 -2.24
C GLU A 150 -0.22 -10.85 -3.49
N GLN A 151 0.56 -10.73 -4.59
CA GLN A 151 0.41 -11.54 -5.82
C GLN A 151 1.36 -12.75 -5.89
N LEU A 152 2.20 -12.94 -4.88
CA LEU A 152 3.10 -14.09 -4.77
C LEU A 152 2.54 -15.12 -3.79
#